data_51598565087899531dcd855960a58a2e
#
_entry.id   51598565087899531dcd855960a58a2e
#
_cell.length_a   1.000
_cell.length_b   1.000
_cell.length_c   1.000
_cell.angle_alpha   90.00
_cell.angle_beta   90.00
_cell.angle_gamma   90.00
#
_symmetry.space_group_name_H-M   'P 1'
#
loop_
_entity.id
_entity.type
_entity.pdbx_description
1 polymer ?
#
loop_
_entity_poly.entity_id
_entity_poly.type
_entity_poly.pdbx_seq_one_letter_code
_entity_poly.pdbx_strand_id
1 'polypeptide(L)'
;MSAANFGSREGDTIGLKVTETSTGRYFFYIPGCAEVEPPLARRLKGASLVFFDGTLFTDDEMIRQGLMQKTGARMGHISISGPQGSIAAFKDLGVARKIYVHINNSNPVLDENSPERKAAEASGW
;
A
#
# COMPACT_ATOMS: atom_id res chain seq x y z
N MET A 1 2.53 -13.80 9.48
CA MET A 1 3.70 -13.13 10.07
C MET A 1 3.67 -13.33 11.58
N SER A 2 4.79 -13.61 12.15
CA SER A 2 4.90 -13.61 13.60
C SER A 2 4.92 -12.18 14.12
N ALA A 3 4.09 -11.88 15.11
CA ALA A 3 4.09 -10.57 15.75
C ALA A 3 5.46 -10.23 16.35
N ALA A 4 6.21 -11.24 16.77
CA ALA A 4 7.54 -11.08 17.33
C ALA A 4 8.51 -10.45 16.33
N ASN A 5 8.29 -10.62 15.01
CA ASN A 5 9.18 -10.07 13.99
C ASN A 5 9.18 -8.55 13.99
N PHE A 6 8.05 -7.93 14.32
CA PHE A 6 7.86 -6.49 14.24
C PHE A 6 7.21 -5.89 15.48
N GLY A 7 6.90 -6.70 16.47
CA GLY A 7 6.21 -6.24 17.66
C GLY A 7 4.74 -5.90 17.44
N SER A 8 4.18 -6.25 16.29
CA SER A 8 2.78 -5.97 15.99
C SER A 8 1.88 -7.14 16.37
N ARG A 9 0.61 -6.85 16.60
CA ARG A 9 -0.44 -7.83 16.91
C ARG A 9 -1.62 -7.60 15.99
N GLU A 10 -2.52 -8.59 15.95
CA GLU A 10 -3.79 -8.44 15.25
C GLU A 10 -4.52 -7.21 15.79
N GLY A 11 -4.95 -6.33 14.88
CA GLY A 11 -5.62 -5.09 15.24
C GLY A 11 -4.72 -3.87 15.37
N ASP A 12 -3.40 -4.04 15.37
CA ASP A 12 -2.46 -2.91 15.41
C ASP A 12 -2.53 -2.08 14.12
N THR A 13 -2.75 -2.75 12.99
CA THR A 13 -3.02 -2.10 11.70
C THR A 13 -4.29 -2.71 11.12
N ILE A 14 -5.18 -1.86 10.64
CA ILE A 14 -6.47 -2.30 10.10
C ILE A 14 -6.72 -1.68 8.74
N GLY A 15 -7.46 -2.42 7.91
CA GLY A 15 -8.08 -1.89 6.71
C GLY A 15 -9.56 -1.70 6.96
N LEU A 16 -10.16 -0.74 6.28
CA LEU A 16 -11.57 -0.43 6.42
C LEU A 16 -12.30 -0.67 5.10
N LYS A 17 -13.46 -1.30 5.18
CA LYS A 17 -14.43 -1.32 4.09
C LYS A 17 -15.52 -0.32 4.46
N VAL A 18 -15.66 0.72 3.65
CA VAL A 18 -16.64 1.79 3.88
C VAL A 18 -17.79 1.61 2.89
N THR A 19 -18.98 1.39 3.40
CA THR A 19 -20.17 1.11 2.58
C THR A 19 -21.20 2.22 2.74
N GLU A 20 -21.70 2.73 1.60
CA GLU A 20 -22.84 3.62 1.59
C GLU A 20 -24.11 2.78 1.74
N THR A 21 -24.83 2.96 2.85
CA THR A 21 -25.95 2.09 3.18
C THR A 21 -27.15 2.22 2.23
N SER A 22 -27.30 3.40 1.62
CA SER A 22 -28.42 3.65 0.70
C SER A 22 -28.27 2.95 -0.66
N THR A 23 -27.03 2.75 -1.13
CA THR A 23 -26.75 2.19 -2.46
C THR A 23 -26.06 0.83 -2.42
N GLY A 24 -25.45 0.48 -1.30
CA GLY A 24 -24.59 -0.70 -1.18
C GLY A 24 -23.22 -0.53 -1.80
N ARG A 25 -22.91 0.64 -2.35
CA ARG A 25 -21.59 0.92 -2.93
C ARG A 25 -20.56 1.03 -1.82
N TYR A 26 -19.34 0.59 -2.09
CA TYR A 26 -18.28 0.57 -1.07
C TYR A 26 -16.91 0.82 -1.68
N PHE A 27 -15.98 1.19 -0.81
CA PHE A 27 -14.56 1.26 -1.13
C PHE A 27 -13.74 0.73 0.04
N PHE A 28 -12.48 0.45 -0.23
CA PHE A 28 -11.52 0.04 0.81
C PHE A 28 -10.56 1.18 1.11
N TYR A 29 -10.21 1.34 2.38
CA TYR A 29 -9.23 2.31 2.85
C TYR A 29 -8.20 1.57 3.70
N ILE A 30 -6.98 1.41 3.16
CA ILE A 30 -5.92 0.59 3.75
C ILE A 30 -4.63 1.40 3.79
N PRO A 31 -4.48 2.31 4.77
CA PRO A 31 -3.33 3.22 4.82
C PRO A 31 -2.06 2.60 5.36
N GLY A 32 -2.13 1.42 5.98
CA GLY A 32 -0.97 0.69 6.47
C GLY A 32 -1.12 -0.80 6.20
N CYS A 33 -0.18 -1.36 5.43
CA CYS A 33 -0.21 -2.76 5.07
C CYS A 33 1.22 -3.23 4.79
N ALA A 34 1.67 -4.25 5.51
CA ALA A 34 3.01 -4.80 5.31
C ALA A 34 3.08 -5.74 4.11
N GLU A 35 2.01 -6.48 3.85
CA GLU A 35 1.95 -7.47 2.79
C GLU A 35 0.49 -7.69 2.37
N VAL A 36 0.27 -7.85 1.07
CA VAL A 36 -1.06 -8.23 0.55
C VAL A 36 -1.15 -9.75 0.58
N GLU A 37 -1.58 -10.27 1.73
CA GLU A 37 -1.76 -11.70 1.92
C GLU A 37 -3.00 -12.22 1.18
N PRO A 38 -3.10 -13.54 0.91
CA PRO A 38 -4.21 -14.11 0.15
C PRO A 38 -5.62 -13.71 0.64
N PRO A 39 -5.91 -13.69 1.95
CA PRO A 39 -7.24 -13.25 2.40
C PRO A 39 -7.57 -11.81 2.00
N LEU A 40 -6.59 -10.90 2.10
CA LEU A 40 -6.78 -9.51 1.69
C LEU A 40 -6.93 -9.41 0.17
N ALA A 41 -6.09 -10.12 -0.58
CA ALA A 41 -6.18 -10.14 -2.04
C ALA A 41 -7.58 -10.57 -2.50
N ARG A 42 -8.15 -11.60 -1.88
CA ARG A 42 -9.50 -12.07 -2.21
C ARG A 42 -10.57 -11.00 -1.95
N ARG A 43 -10.41 -10.22 -0.88
CA ARG A 43 -11.36 -9.14 -0.56
C ARG A 43 -11.28 -8.00 -1.57
N LEU A 44 -10.06 -7.68 -2.03
CA LEU A 44 -9.82 -6.56 -2.94
C LEU A 44 -10.15 -6.87 -4.39
N LYS A 45 -10.17 -8.15 -4.76
CA LYS A 45 -10.37 -8.58 -6.14
C LYS A 45 -11.65 -8.01 -6.73
N GLY A 46 -11.52 -7.28 -7.84
CA GLY A 46 -12.65 -6.69 -8.54
C GLY A 46 -13.25 -5.47 -7.88
N ALA A 47 -12.64 -4.93 -6.83
CA ALA A 47 -13.16 -3.74 -6.17
C ALA A 47 -13.16 -2.54 -7.12
N SER A 48 -14.15 -1.65 -6.97
CA SER A 48 -14.25 -0.47 -7.82
C SER A 48 -13.29 0.64 -7.39
N LEU A 49 -12.95 0.71 -6.10
CA LEU A 49 -12.08 1.76 -5.56
C LEU A 49 -11.34 1.26 -4.33
N VAL A 50 -10.01 1.44 -4.32
CA VAL A 50 -9.16 1.14 -3.17
C VAL A 50 -8.21 2.30 -2.93
N PHE A 51 -8.21 2.82 -1.70
CA PHE A 51 -7.17 3.71 -1.19
C PHE A 51 -6.16 2.84 -0.46
N PHE A 52 -4.91 2.86 -0.88
CA PHE A 52 -3.93 1.92 -0.38
C PHE A 52 -2.64 2.59 0.10
N ASP A 53 -1.90 1.89 0.94
CA ASP A 53 -0.64 2.30 1.54
C ASP A 53 0.39 2.73 0.49
N GLY A 54 0.66 4.00 0.41
CA GLY A 54 1.66 4.59 -0.48
C GLY A 54 2.86 5.17 0.27
N THR A 55 3.13 4.70 1.47
CA THR A 55 4.12 5.30 2.36
C THR A 55 5.50 5.39 1.73
N LEU A 56 6.02 4.29 1.18
CA LEU A 56 7.37 4.21 0.64
C LEU A 56 7.39 3.64 -0.77
N PHE A 57 8.24 4.21 -1.63
CA PHE A 57 8.42 3.67 -2.98
C PHE A 57 9.29 2.41 -2.96
N THR A 58 10.40 2.44 -2.22
CA THR A 58 11.24 1.28 -1.99
C THR A 58 11.29 0.94 -0.51
N ASP A 59 11.49 -0.34 -0.19
CA ASP A 59 11.47 -0.82 1.19
C ASP A 59 12.56 -0.19 2.07
N ASP A 60 13.70 0.13 1.49
CA ASP A 60 14.84 0.71 2.21
C ASP A 60 14.99 2.23 2.01
N GLU A 61 13.97 2.89 1.49
CA GLU A 61 14.02 4.31 1.13
C GLU A 61 14.48 5.21 2.27
N MET A 62 13.92 5.03 3.46
CA MET A 62 14.26 5.85 4.61
C MET A 62 15.66 5.52 5.15
N ILE A 63 16.10 4.27 5.02
CA ILE A 63 17.46 3.87 5.39
C ILE A 63 18.47 4.57 4.49
N ARG A 64 18.24 4.52 3.17
CA ARG A 64 19.14 5.14 2.19
C ARG A 64 19.22 6.66 2.34
N GLN A 65 18.17 7.30 2.84
CA GLN A 65 18.14 8.73 3.08
C GLN A 65 18.60 9.11 4.49
N GLY A 66 19.02 8.13 5.29
CA GLY A 66 19.50 8.38 6.65
C GLY A 66 18.43 8.79 7.65
N LEU A 67 17.17 8.58 7.32
CA LEU A 67 16.04 9.02 8.15
C LEU A 67 15.65 8.02 9.23
N MET A 68 15.80 6.72 8.94
CA MET A 68 15.44 5.63 9.85
C MET A 68 16.38 4.45 9.66
N GLN A 69 16.37 3.51 10.62
CA GLN A 69 17.17 2.29 10.56
C GLN A 69 16.32 1.05 10.23
N LYS A 70 15.01 1.21 10.05
CA LYS A 70 14.10 0.11 9.74
C LYS A 70 13.63 0.19 8.30
N THR A 71 13.41 -0.98 7.68
CA THR A 71 12.75 -1.08 6.37
C THR A 71 11.26 -0.75 6.49
N GLY A 72 10.61 -0.45 5.37
CA GLY A 72 9.18 -0.24 5.33
C GLY A 72 8.39 -1.44 5.86
N ALA A 73 8.79 -2.66 5.46
CA ALA A 73 8.14 -3.88 5.93
C ALA A 73 8.19 -4.01 7.45
N ARG A 74 9.33 -3.67 8.07
CA ARG A 74 9.47 -3.71 9.53
C ARG A 74 8.64 -2.65 10.24
N MET A 75 8.26 -1.59 9.55
CA MET A 75 7.37 -0.56 10.06
C MET A 75 5.90 -0.84 9.75
N GLY A 76 5.60 -1.96 9.09
CA GLY A 76 4.24 -2.33 8.70
C GLY A 76 3.78 -1.72 7.39
N HIS A 77 4.71 -1.31 6.52
CA HIS A 77 4.40 -0.68 5.23
C HIS A 77 5.03 -1.44 4.07
N ILE A 78 4.20 -1.87 3.14
CA ILE A 78 4.62 -2.46 1.88
C ILE A 78 5.24 -1.38 0.97
N SER A 79 6.27 -1.73 0.21
CA SER A 79 6.80 -0.82 -0.80
C SER A 79 5.85 -0.71 -2.00
N ILE A 80 5.94 0.38 -2.74
CA ILE A 80 5.21 0.52 -4.01
C ILE A 80 5.84 -0.34 -5.07
N SER A 81 7.16 -0.28 -5.20
CA SER A 81 7.92 -0.96 -6.25
C SER A 81 8.43 -2.34 -5.85
N GLY A 82 8.99 -3.04 -6.83
CA GLY A 82 9.63 -4.31 -6.63
C GLY A 82 8.68 -5.50 -6.72
N PRO A 83 9.24 -6.74 -6.76
CA PRO A 83 8.43 -7.94 -6.96
C PRO A 83 7.48 -8.23 -5.78
N GLN A 84 7.74 -7.66 -4.62
CA GLN A 84 6.89 -7.81 -3.43
C GLN A 84 6.14 -6.52 -3.09
N GLY A 85 6.18 -5.54 -3.98
CA GLY A 85 5.51 -4.26 -3.78
C GLY A 85 4.04 -4.28 -4.17
N SER A 86 3.37 -3.17 -3.90
CA SER A 86 1.93 -3.07 -4.15
C SER A 86 1.58 -3.02 -5.63
N ILE A 87 2.42 -2.43 -6.49
CA ILE A 87 2.18 -2.48 -7.94
C ILE A 87 2.06 -3.94 -8.39
N ALA A 88 3.02 -4.77 -7.99
CA ALA A 88 3.01 -6.20 -8.35
C ALA A 88 1.83 -6.93 -7.72
N ALA A 89 1.54 -6.65 -6.45
CA ALA A 89 0.46 -7.33 -5.73
C ALA A 89 -0.93 -7.05 -6.34
N PHE A 90 -1.15 -5.85 -6.87
CA PHE A 90 -2.45 -5.46 -7.43
C PHE A 90 -2.60 -5.77 -8.93
N LYS A 91 -1.52 -6.23 -9.58
CA LYS A 91 -1.51 -6.42 -11.03
C LYS A 91 -2.67 -7.23 -11.56
N ASP A 92 -3.03 -8.31 -10.86
CA ASP A 92 -4.06 -9.25 -11.32
C ASP A 92 -5.36 -9.19 -10.49
N LEU A 93 -5.50 -8.19 -9.63
CA LEU A 93 -6.69 -8.08 -8.77
C LEU A 93 -7.89 -7.46 -9.47
N GLY A 94 -7.71 -6.80 -10.60
CA GLY A 94 -8.81 -6.19 -11.33
C GLY A 94 -9.50 -5.04 -10.61
N VAL A 95 -8.78 -4.32 -9.76
CA VAL A 95 -9.31 -3.13 -9.08
C VAL A 95 -9.43 -2.01 -10.10
N ALA A 96 -10.63 -1.44 -10.21
CA ALA A 96 -10.91 -0.45 -11.25
C ALA A 96 -10.19 0.88 -10.99
N ARG A 97 -10.13 1.32 -9.74
CA ARG A 97 -9.49 2.58 -9.39
C ARG A 97 -8.65 2.40 -8.12
N LYS A 98 -7.37 2.75 -8.22
CA LYS A 98 -6.39 2.58 -7.15
C LYS A 98 -5.75 3.92 -6.85
N ILE A 99 -5.74 4.31 -5.57
CA ILE A 99 -5.20 5.59 -5.14
C ILE A 99 -4.26 5.36 -3.96
N TYR A 100 -3.02 5.81 -4.09
CA TYR A 100 -2.11 5.78 -2.96
C TYR A 100 -2.42 6.89 -1.97
N VAL A 101 -2.39 6.54 -0.70
CA VAL A 101 -2.57 7.48 0.43
C VAL A 101 -1.46 7.25 1.44
N HIS A 102 -1.40 8.08 2.47
CA HIS A 102 -0.42 7.94 3.54
C HIS A 102 1.02 7.97 3.02
N ILE A 103 1.28 8.91 2.10
CA ILE A 103 2.57 9.00 1.41
C ILE A 103 3.57 9.73 2.30
N ASN A 104 4.71 9.09 2.58
CA ASN A 104 5.75 9.70 3.39
C ASN A 104 6.51 10.78 2.59
N ASN A 105 7.03 11.79 3.30
CA ASN A 105 7.76 12.89 2.68
C ASN A 105 9.01 12.43 1.92
N SER A 106 9.58 11.28 2.29
CA SER A 106 10.74 10.70 1.61
C SER A 106 10.41 10.07 0.26
N ASN A 107 9.12 9.85 -0.03
CA ASN A 107 8.69 9.09 -1.19
C ASN A 107 8.76 9.96 -2.47
N PRO A 108 9.57 9.55 -3.47
CA PRO A 108 9.72 10.33 -4.70
C PRO A 108 8.45 10.41 -5.54
N VAL A 109 7.40 9.61 -5.27
CA VAL A 109 6.13 9.75 -5.99
C VAL A 109 5.46 11.12 -5.75
N LEU A 110 5.86 11.83 -4.71
CA LEU A 110 5.36 13.18 -4.45
C LEU A 110 5.83 14.19 -5.51
N ASP A 111 6.95 13.92 -6.17
CA ASP A 111 7.42 14.72 -7.28
C ASP A 111 6.74 14.23 -8.56
N GLU A 112 5.84 15.03 -9.10
CA GLU A 112 5.08 14.67 -10.29
C GLU A 112 5.93 14.43 -11.54
N ASN A 113 7.17 14.91 -11.54
CA ASN A 113 8.11 14.73 -12.65
C ASN A 113 9.06 13.56 -12.44
N SER A 114 9.00 12.88 -11.29
CA SER A 114 9.92 11.78 -10.99
C SER A 114 9.59 10.54 -11.82
N PRO A 115 10.61 9.71 -12.13
CA PRO A 115 10.37 8.43 -12.79
C PRO A 115 9.51 7.50 -11.93
N GLU A 116 9.63 7.60 -10.61
CA GLU A 116 8.84 6.84 -9.66
C GLU A 116 7.35 7.16 -9.78
N ARG A 117 7.01 8.45 -9.86
CA ARG A 117 5.62 8.88 -10.07
C ARG A 117 5.08 8.36 -11.39
N LYS A 118 5.87 8.47 -12.45
CA LYS A 118 5.47 7.98 -13.77
C LYS A 118 5.26 6.47 -13.80
N ALA A 119 6.10 5.73 -13.09
CA ALA A 119 5.94 4.27 -12.97
C ALA A 119 4.63 3.90 -12.27
N ALA A 120 4.28 4.59 -11.20
CA ALA A 120 3.02 4.36 -10.50
C ALA A 120 1.83 4.66 -11.40
N GLU A 121 1.83 5.80 -12.09
CA GLU A 121 0.75 6.18 -13.00
C GLU A 121 0.62 5.20 -14.18
N ALA A 122 1.74 4.75 -14.74
CA ALA A 122 1.73 3.75 -15.81
C ALA A 122 1.16 2.40 -15.37
N SER A 123 1.19 2.13 -14.08
CA SER A 123 0.61 0.91 -13.48
C SER A 123 -0.85 1.09 -13.04
N GLY A 124 -1.45 2.21 -13.37
CA GLY A 124 -2.87 2.47 -13.11
C GLY A 124 -3.18 3.12 -11.77
N TRP A 125 -2.17 3.60 -11.08
CA TRP A 125 -2.37 4.28 -9.79
C TRP A 125 -2.56 5.77 -9.98
#